data_1c11484b4a93761fc7bd2ea5e5912dee
#
_entry.id   1c11484b4a93761fc7bd2ea5e5912dee
#
_cell.length_a   1.000
_cell.length_b   1.000
_cell.length_c   1.000
_cell.angle_alpha   90.00
_cell.angle_beta   90.00
_cell.angle_gamma   90.00
#
_symmetry.space_group_name_H-M   'P 1'
#
loop_
_entity.id
_entity.type
_entity.pdbx_description
1 polymer ?
#
loop_
_entity_poly.entity_id
_entity_poly.type
_entity_poly.pdbx_seq_one_letter_code
_entity_poly.pdbx_strand_id
1 'polypeptide(L)'
;MHRRLSTLLRNLMFSDQFRTSDQIIALPEGQFRVKDFFVTFSQAGPHLVGEYRGYWGMLSDARSGRSGEVWLNSGGQQNVSTVVGVDLIPEFNRRFRFHELEDLAGSYALVFGTLGMSANGKMYLACNDLRYITVSLAD
;
A
#
# COMPACT_ATOMS: atom_id res chain seq x y z
N MET A 1 2.81 -1.18 -15.41
CA MET A 1 3.06 -1.36 -13.96
C MET A 1 1.76 -1.54 -13.18
N HIS A 2 0.75 -0.69 -13.38
CA HIS A 2 -0.52 -0.82 -12.67
C HIS A 2 -1.16 -2.21 -12.80
N ARG A 3 -1.21 -2.75 -14.03
CA ARG A 3 -1.80 -4.07 -14.27
C ARG A 3 -1.04 -5.16 -13.52
N ARG A 4 0.30 -5.04 -13.46
CA ARG A 4 1.13 -5.99 -12.72
C ARG A 4 0.87 -5.93 -11.22
N LEU A 5 0.75 -4.72 -10.66
CA LEU A 5 0.46 -4.54 -9.24
C LEU A 5 -0.91 -5.11 -8.90
N SER A 6 -1.90 -4.88 -9.75
CA SER A 6 -3.25 -5.40 -9.54
C SER A 6 -3.25 -6.92 -9.49
N THR A 7 -2.51 -7.57 -10.39
CA THR A 7 -2.37 -9.03 -10.40
C THR A 7 -1.65 -9.52 -9.14
N LEU A 8 -0.58 -8.84 -8.74
CA LEU A 8 0.13 -9.20 -7.51
C LEU A 8 -0.76 -9.09 -6.29
N LEU A 9 -1.54 -8.02 -6.18
CA LEU A 9 -2.44 -7.84 -5.05
C LEU A 9 -3.47 -8.96 -5.00
N ARG A 10 -4.06 -9.31 -6.14
CA ARG A 10 -5.03 -10.40 -6.20
C ARG A 10 -4.41 -11.71 -5.70
N ASN A 11 -3.19 -12.01 -6.14
CA ASN A 11 -2.50 -13.22 -5.69
C ASN A 11 -2.23 -13.18 -4.20
N LEU A 12 -1.84 -12.03 -3.66
CA LEU A 12 -1.62 -11.89 -2.21
C LEU A 12 -2.91 -12.10 -1.43
N MET A 13 -4.03 -11.60 -1.94
CA MET A 13 -5.32 -11.73 -1.26
C MET A 13 -5.85 -13.15 -1.24
N PHE A 14 -5.64 -13.92 -2.32
CA PHE A 14 -6.36 -15.17 -2.54
C PHE A 14 -5.50 -16.41 -2.63
N SER A 15 -4.17 -16.31 -2.54
CA SER A 15 -3.30 -17.47 -2.72
C SER A 15 -2.26 -17.57 -1.61
N ASP A 16 -2.46 -18.51 -0.69
CA ASP A 16 -1.46 -18.83 0.33
C ASP A 16 -0.17 -19.33 -0.32
N GLN A 17 -0.31 -20.08 -1.40
CA GLN A 17 0.83 -20.62 -2.13
C GLN A 17 1.71 -19.50 -2.67
N PHE A 18 1.09 -18.43 -3.17
CA PHE A 18 1.85 -17.27 -3.65
C PHE A 18 2.55 -16.56 -2.49
N ARG A 19 1.84 -16.34 -1.37
CA ARG A 19 2.41 -15.61 -0.23
C ARG A 19 3.62 -16.29 0.38
N THR A 20 3.70 -17.61 0.28
CA THR A 20 4.80 -18.41 0.85
C THR A 20 5.81 -18.84 -0.21
N SER A 21 5.73 -18.30 -1.41
CA SER A 21 6.54 -18.72 -2.56
C SER A 21 7.98 -18.22 -2.46
N ASP A 22 8.91 -19.05 -2.91
CA ASP A 22 10.30 -18.66 -3.12
C ASP A 22 10.54 -17.97 -4.46
N GLN A 23 9.47 -17.76 -5.25
CA GLN A 23 9.58 -17.10 -6.54
C GLN A 23 10.25 -15.74 -6.39
N ILE A 24 11.14 -15.44 -7.36
CA ILE A 24 11.85 -14.16 -7.38
C ILE A 24 11.09 -13.19 -8.26
N ILE A 25 10.91 -11.96 -7.76
CA ILE A 25 10.44 -10.84 -8.59
C ILE A 25 11.59 -9.87 -8.79
N ALA A 26 11.71 -9.36 -10.01
CA ALA A 26 12.74 -8.39 -10.37
C ALA A 26 12.11 -7.00 -10.45
N LEU A 27 12.66 -6.07 -9.70
CA LEU A 27 12.23 -4.67 -9.67
C LEU A 27 13.45 -3.78 -9.92
N PRO A 28 13.26 -2.50 -10.26
CA PRO A 28 14.41 -1.59 -10.39
C PRO A 28 15.29 -1.53 -9.15
N GLU A 29 14.70 -1.73 -7.98
CA GLU A 29 15.39 -1.67 -6.69
C GLU A 29 16.14 -2.95 -6.34
N GLY A 30 15.89 -4.05 -7.09
CA GLY A 30 16.58 -5.33 -6.84
C GLY A 30 15.71 -6.53 -7.11
N GLN A 31 16.22 -7.69 -6.71
CA GLN A 31 15.48 -8.95 -6.81
C GLN A 31 15.07 -9.40 -5.43
N PHE A 32 13.81 -9.82 -5.29
CA PHE A 32 13.24 -10.16 -4.00
C PHE A 32 12.46 -11.47 -4.10
N ARG A 33 12.49 -12.25 -3.02
CA ARG A 33 11.61 -13.41 -2.89
C ARG A 33 10.23 -12.95 -2.45
N VAL A 34 9.18 -13.51 -3.08
CA VAL A 34 7.81 -13.14 -2.77
C VAL A 34 7.53 -13.24 -1.27
N LYS A 35 7.89 -14.37 -0.65
CA LYS A 35 7.59 -14.59 0.76
C LYS A 35 8.26 -13.61 1.71
N ASP A 36 9.39 -13.01 1.29
CA ASP A 36 10.15 -12.08 2.13
C ASP A 36 9.80 -10.62 1.84
N PHE A 37 9.41 -10.35 0.60
CA PHE A 37 9.21 -8.98 0.14
C PHE A 37 7.85 -8.40 0.52
N PHE A 38 6.80 -9.22 0.42
CA PHE A 38 5.44 -8.74 0.68
C PHE A 38 5.12 -8.88 2.17
N VAL A 39 4.78 -7.76 2.78
CA VAL A 39 4.48 -7.66 4.22
C VAL A 39 3.11 -7.04 4.38
N THR A 40 2.25 -7.65 5.20
CA THR A 40 0.94 -7.04 5.47
C THR A 40 1.11 -5.78 6.31
N PHE A 41 0.17 -4.85 6.20
CA PHE A 41 0.19 -3.65 7.03
C PHE A 41 0.20 -4.00 8.52
N SER A 42 -0.49 -5.07 8.91
CA SER A 42 -0.55 -5.49 10.32
C SER A 42 0.76 -6.09 10.83
N GLN A 43 1.59 -6.63 9.93
CA GLN A 43 2.89 -7.19 10.27
C GLN A 43 4.00 -6.15 10.26
N ALA A 44 3.77 -4.99 9.64
CA ALA A 44 4.76 -3.94 9.60
C ALA A 44 4.96 -3.35 10.99
N GLY A 45 6.21 -3.12 11.35
CA GLY A 45 6.55 -2.58 12.66
C GLY A 45 7.82 -1.75 12.57
N PRO A 46 8.25 -1.16 13.70
CA PRO A 46 9.44 -0.30 13.71
C PRO A 46 10.70 -0.98 13.16
N HIS A 47 10.79 -2.30 13.26
CA HIS A 47 11.94 -3.05 12.74
C HIS A 47 12.06 -3.00 11.22
N LEU A 48 10.98 -2.61 10.53
CA LEU A 48 10.97 -2.50 9.07
C LEU A 48 11.17 -1.06 8.57
N VAL A 49 11.32 -0.10 9.48
CA VAL A 49 11.57 1.29 9.07
C VAL A 49 12.87 1.34 8.28
N GLY A 50 12.82 1.99 7.11
CA GLY A 50 13.94 2.02 6.18
C GLY A 50 13.96 0.89 5.15
N GLU A 51 13.06 -0.09 5.28
CA GLU A 51 13.03 -1.24 4.38
C GLU A 51 12.07 -1.00 3.22
N TYR A 52 12.54 -1.26 2.00
CA TYR A 52 11.73 -1.23 0.79
C TYR A 52 11.04 -2.58 0.62
N ARG A 53 9.71 -2.58 0.66
CA ARG A 53 8.89 -3.79 0.58
C ARG A 53 7.63 -3.52 -0.22
N GLY A 54 6.88 -4.58 -0.51
CA GLY A 54 5.50 -4.48 -0.97
C GLY A 54 4.57 -4.63 0.22
N TYR A 55 4.13 -3.51 0.77
CA TYR A 55 3.23 -3.50 1.92
C TYR A 55 1.80 -3.56 1.43
N TRP A 56 1.00 -4.45 2.03
CA TRP A 56 -0.35 -4.68 1.53
C TRP A 56 -1.31 -5.04 2.66
N GLY A 57 -2.60 -4.93 2.37
CA GLY A 57 -3.63 -5.32 3.31
C GLY A 57 -4.90 -4.52 3.15
N MET A 58 -5.83 -4.72 4.06
CA MET A 58 -7.12 -4.05 4.03
C MET A 58 -7.01 -2.64 4.61
N LEU A 59 -7.70 -1.71 3.97
CA LEU A 59 -7.81 -0.33 4.44
C LEU A 59 -8.98 -0.21 5.40
N SER A 60 -8.76 0.44 6.54
CA SER A 60 -9.84 0.71 7.49
C SER A 60 -10.62 1.95 7.11
N ASP A 61 -9.93 2.97 6.61
CA ASP A 61 -10.58 4.19 6.10
C ASP A 61 -9.62 4.97 5.22
N ALA A 62 -10.13 6.05 4.63
CA ALA A 62 -9.31 7.00 3.88
C ALA A 62 -9.79 8.39 4.24
N ARG A 63 -8.86 9.32 4.43
CA ARG A 63 -9.17 10.69 4.86
C ARG A 63 -8.32 11.70 4.12
N SER A 64 -8.87 12.90 3.93
CA SER A 64 -8.10 14.04 3.43
C SER A 64 -7.34 14.69 4.57
N GLY A 65 -6.08 15.04 4.31
CA GLY A 65 -5.30 15.84 5.25
C GLY A 65 -5.48 17.32 5.01
N ARG A 66 -4.78 18.12 5.81
CA ARG A 66 -4.91 19.58 5.79
C ARG A 66 -4.51 20.22 4.48
N SER A 67 -3.55 19.60 3.77
CA SER A 67 -3.04 20.14 2.51
C SER A 67 -3.71 19.52 1.29
N GLY A 68 -4.76 18.71 1.49
CA GLY A 68 -5.45 18.03 0.41
C GLY A 68 -4.90 16.67 0.06
N GLU A 69 -3.84 16.23 0.72
CA GLU A 69 -3.32 14.87 0.54
C GLU A 69 -4.33 13.85 1.06
N VAL A 70 -4.22 12.61 0.58
CA VAL A 70 -5.09 11.52 1.04
C VAL A 70 -4.28 10.54 1.88
N TRP A 71 -4.83 10.19 3.04
CA TRP A 71 -4.28 9.19 3.94
C TRP A 71 -5.10 7.92 3.84
N LEU A 72 -4.45 6.85 3.39
CA LEU A 72 -5.05 5.52 3.33
C LEU A 72 -4.63 4.77 4.58
N ASN A 73 -5.55 4.62 5.53
CA ASN A 73 -5.24 4.08 6.85
C ASN A 73 -5.56 2.59 6.93
N SER A 74 -4.65 1.82 7.51
CA SER A 74 -4.86 0.37 7.67
C SER A 74 -5.41 -0.01 9.04
N GLY A 75 -5.81 0.98 9.83
CA GLY A 75 -6.42 0.76 11.14
C GLY A 75 -5.41 0.72 12.27
N GLY A 76 -5.86 1.18 13.46
CA GLY A 76 -5.04 1.16 14.67
C GLY A 76 -3.94 2.21 14.71
N GLN A 77 -3.45 2.49 15.90
CA GLN A 77 -2.42 3.50 16.09
C GLN A 77 -1.05 3.06 15.60
N GLN A 78 -0.80 1.75 15.58
CA GLN A 78 0.50 1.21 15.19
C GLN A 78 0.52 0.74 13.74
N ASN A 79 -0.59 0.86 13.03
CA ASN A 79 -0.68 0.40 11.66
C ASN A 79 -0.23 1.48 10.68
N VAL A 80 0.22 1.02 9.52
CA VAL A 80 0.80 1.88 8.50
C VAL A 80 -0.29 2.68 7.80
N SER A 81 -0.02 3.96 7.53
CA SER A 81 -0.84 4.77 6.62
C SER A 81 -0.06 5.06 5.37
N THR A 82 -0.74 5.01 4.22
CA THR A 82 -0.13 5.43 2.95
C THR A 82 -0.62 6.82 2.62
N VAL A 83 0.31 7.72 2.33
CA VAL A 83 0.01 9.11 2.01
C VAL A 83 0.12 9.29 0.50
N VAL A 84 -0.99 9.68 -0.14
CA VAL A 84 -1.00 10.01 -1.56
C VAL A 84 -0.89 11.53 -1.68
N GLY A 85 0.17 12.00 -2.32
CA GLY A 85 0.44 13.43 -2.44
C GLY A 85 -0.63 14.17 -3.21
N VAL A 86 -0.83 15.45 -2.87
CA VAL A 86 -1.91 16.27 -3.45
C VAL A 86 -1.85 16.30 -4.98
N ASP A 87 -0.67 16.32 -5.55
CA ASP A 87 -0.49 16.39 -7.00
C ASP A 87 -0.99 15.13 -7.71
N LEU A 88 -1.08 14.01 -7.00
CA LEU A 88 -1.50 12.73 -7.58
C LEU A 88 -3.00 12.48 -7.44
N ILE A 89 -3.70 13.29 -6.66
CA ILE A 89 -5.10 13.01 -6.32
C ILE A 89 -6.03 12.96 -7.54
N PRO A 90 -5.95 13.89 -8.51
CA PRO A 90 -6.83 13.79 -9.68
C PRO A 90 -6.66 12.48 -10.44
N GLU A 91 -5.41 12.03 -10.63
CA GLU A 91 -5.15 10.76 -11.33
C GLU A 91 -5.56 9.57 -10.46
N PHE A 92 -5.31 9.64 -9.16
CA PHE A 92 -5.71 8.61 -8.22
C PHE A 92 -7.22 8.39 -8.27
N ASN A 93 -8.00 9.48 -8.24
CA ASN A 93 -9.46 9.40 -8.29
C ASN A 93 -9.94 8.79 -9.60
N ARG A 94 -9.34 9.17 -10.72
CA ARG A 94 -9.71 8.62 -12.02
C ARG A 94 -9.40 7.14 -12.13
N ARG A 95 -8.24 6.73 -11.62
CA ARG A 95 -7.77 5.35 -11.76
C ARG A 95 -8.59 4.36 -10.94
N PHE A 96 -8.93 4.75 -9.70
CA PHE A 96 -9.59 3.81 -8.79
C PHE A 96 -11.10 4.03 -8.67
N ARG A 97 -11.65 5.04 -9.32
CA ARG A 97 -13.09 5.23 -9.60
C ARG A 97 -13.99 5.10 -8.38
N PHE A 98 -13.61 5.68 -7.28
CA PHE A 98 -14.50 5.77 -6.13
C PHE A 98 -15.21 7.13 -6.12
N HIS A 99 -16.37 7.20 -5.49
CA HIS A 99 -17.16 8.43 -5.39
C HIS A 99 -16.71 9.28 -4.21
N GLU A 100 -16.55 8.65 -3.06
CA GLU A 100 -16.14 9.32 -1.83
C GLU A 100 -15.03 8.52 -1.18
N LEU A 101 -14.20 9.19 -0.37
CA LEU A 101 -13.08 8.53 0.30
C LEU A 101 -13.54 7.39 1.19
N GLU A 102 -14.74 7.52 1.79
CA GLU A 102 -15.32 6.48 2.63
C GLU A 102 -15.51 5.16 1.89
N ASP A 103 -15.64 5.22 0.56
CA ASP A 103 -15.81 4.02 -0.26
C ASP A 103 -14.57 3.14 -0.24
N LEU A 104 -13.42 3.67 0.14
CA LEU A 104 -12.17 2.91 0.20
C LEU A 104 -12.08 2.04 1.45
N ALA A 105 -12.92 2.25 2.45
CA ALA A 105 -12.93 1.40 3.64
C ALA A 105 -13.31 -0.03 3.25
N GLY A 106 -12.53 -1.00 3.71
CA GLY A 106 -12.72 -2.41 3.36
C GLY A 106 -12.04 -2.83 2.06
N SER A 107 -11.48 -1.89 1.32
CA SER A 107 -10.69 -2.20 0.12
C SER A 107 -9.32 -2.73 0.52
N TYR A 108 -8.66 -3.41 -0.42
CA TYR A 108 -7.27 -3.83 -0.24
C TYR A 108 -6.35 -2.94 -1.05
N ALA A 109 -5.16 -2.72 -0.53
CA ALA A 109 -4.14 -1.91 -1.20
C ALA A 109 -2.81 -2.64 -1.19
N LEU A 110 -2.00 -2.39 -2.21
CA LEU A 110 -0.60 -2.82 -2.30
C LEU A 110 0.23 -1.61 -2.67
N VAL A 111 1.26 -1.33 -1.88
CA VAL A 111 2.13 -0.18 -2.07
C VAL A 111 3.58 -0.66 -2.04
N PHE A 112 4.34 -0.36 -3.09
CA PHE A 112 5.78 -0.56 -3.09
C PHE A 112 6.42 0.71 -2.57
N GLY A 113 7.16 0.61 -1.48
CA GLY A 113 7.82 1.78 -0.92
C GLY A 113 8.67 1.47 0.28
N THR A 114 9.33 2.49 0.79
CA THR A 114 10.17 2.41 1.97
C THR A 114 9.37 2.89 3.17
N LEU A 115 9.30 2.07 4.21
CA LEU A 115 8.56 2.42 5.41
C LEU A 115 9.27 3.52 6.17
N GLY A 116 8.54 4.58 6.49
CA GLY A 116 9.04 5.69 7.29
C GLY A 116 8.35 5.78 8.63
N MET A 117 8.90 6.61 9.51
CA MET A 117 8.30 6.90 10.79
C MET A 117 8.36 8.39 11.05
N SER A 118 7.22 8.98 11.39
CA SER A 118 7.14 10.40 11.70
C SER A 118 7.72 10.70 13.08
N ALA A 119 7.91 11.99 13.37
CA ALA A 119 8.48 12.42 14.65
C ALA A 119 7.64 11.97 15.85
N ASN A 120 6.33 11.81 15.66
CA ASN A 120 5.43 11.36 16.73
C ASN A 120 5.14 9.85 16.68
N GLY A 121 5.98 9.09 15.98
CA GLY A 121 5.93 7.64 16.02
C GLY A 121 4.94 6.98 15.06
N LYS A 122 4.39 7.71 14.11
CA LYS A 122 3.46 7.16 13.13
C LYS A 122 4.21 6.57 11.94
N MET A 123 3.97 5.29 11.66
CA MET A 123 4.55 4.64 10.46
C MET A 123 3.74 5.02 9.22
N TYR A 124 4.45 5.29 8.13
CA TYR A 124 3.81 5.71 6.90
C TYR A 124 4.58 5.29 5.66
N LEU A 125 3.86 5.25 4.54
CA LEU A 125 4.42 5.06 3.20
C LEU A 125 4.04 6.29 2.38
N ALA A 126 5.03 6.95 1.79
CA ALA A 126 4.77 8.10 0.92
C ALA A 126 4.61 7.60 -0.50
N CYS A 127 3.41 7.77 -1.06
CA CYS A 127 3.16 7.42 -2.46
C CYS A 127 3.37 8.68 -3.30
N ASN A 128 4.50 8.73 -4.00
CA ASN A 128 4.85 9.85 -4.88
C ASN A 128 4.71 9.48 -6.35
N ASP A 129 4.31 8.24 -6.65
CA ASP A 129 4.22 7.74 -8.02
C ASP A 129 3.15 6.66 -8.04
N LEU A 130 2.09 6.89 -8.83
CA LEU A 130 0.96 5.96 -8.88
C LEU A 130 1.30 4.63 -9.56
N ARG A 131 2.48 4.50 -10.17
CA ARG A 131 2.92 3.21 -10.70
C ARG A 131 3.20 2.19 -9.60
N TYR A 132 3.39 2.64 -8.35
CA TYR A 132 3.78 1.79 -7.24
C TYR A 132 2.66 1.56 -6.23
N ILE A 133 1.41 1.85 -6.61
CA ILE A 133 0.26 1.61 -5.74
C ILE A 133 -0.90 1.02 -6.56
N THR A 134 -1.63 0.11 -5.95
CA THR A 134 -2.92 -0.34 -6.47
C THR A 134 -3.90 -0.51 -5.33
N VAL A 135 -5.17 -0.29 -5.62
CA VAL A 135 -6.26 -0.46 -4.67
C VAL A 135 -7.33 -1.31 -5.33
N SER A 136 -7.78 -2.35 -4.62
CA SER A 136 -8.87 -3.21 -5.07
C SER A 136 -10.10 -2.87 -4.22
N LEU A 137 -11.05 -2.20 -4.84
CA LEU A 137 -12.27 -1.78 -4.15
C LEU A 137 -13.10 -3.01 -3.75
N ALA A 138 -13.67 -2.94 -2.56
CA ALA A 138 -14.60 -3.97 -2.11
C ALA A 138 -15.89 -3.89 -2.94
N ASP A 139 -16.40 -5.04 -3.36
CA ASP A 139 -17.66 -5.11 -4.08
C ASP A 139 -18.84 -4.96 -3.14
#